data_68773185dbd67dfafcc278ca2b751df4
#
_entry.id   68773185dbd67dfafcc278ca2b751df4
#
_cell.length_a   1.000
_cell.length_b   1.000
_cell.length_c   1.000
_cell.angle_alpha   90.00
_cell.angle_beta   90.00
_cell.angle_gamma   90.00
#
_symmetry.space_group_name_H-M   'P 1'
#
loop_
_entity.id
_entity.type
_entity.pdbx_description
1 polymer ?
#
loop_
_entity_poly.entity_id
_entity_poly.type
_entity_poly.pdbx_seq_one_letter_code
_entity_poly.pdbx_strand_id
1 'polypeptide(L)'
;MSGFAYRLKRGEEWAAEVVRFIEEQGWKTVPLGAENVAPEAHRLLSFMKNPDPTARFLRYMPDGFAVKEEGEEAFFFDAKSGPTIEKDAYLAYQAFAGNDRRVFVFIRNGDDTYCVPIRKLKFLDSWDCVRSFPPDRQMPVDEDGWIAPRLWPEAKYLAWKRRNPHASGTPFRYFDLGAMSKYKMGAEHREAAQRGGLIA
;
A
#
# COMPACT_ATOMS: atom_id res chain seq x y z
N MET A 1 10.88 5.85 21.81
CA MET A 1 9.90 5.11 20.98
C MET A 1 10.68 4.26 19.98
N SER A 2 10.39 2.94 19.83
CA SER A 2 11.10 2.12 18.84
C SER A 2 10.74 2.58 17.41
N GLY A 3 11.66 2.43 16.44
CA GLY A 3 11.41 2.84 15.05
C GLY A 3 10.20 2.13 14.41
N PHE A 4 9.75 1.00 14.97
CA PHE A 4 8.53 0.31 14.55
C PHE A 4 7.28 1.02 15.05
N ALA A 5 7.20 1.33 16.34
CA ALA A 5 6.06 2.04 16.92
C ALA A 5 5.86 3.42 16.23
N TYR A 6 6.96 4.08 15.86
CA TYR A 6 6.90 5.33 15.09
C TYR A 6 6.30 5.12 13.69
N ARG A 7 6.71 4.05 12.96
CA ARG A 7 6.18 3.77 11.63
C ARG A 7 4.72 3.35 11.66
N LEU A 8 4.33 2.53 12.65
CA LEU A 8 2.94 2.11 12.84
C LEU A 8 2.06 3.34 13.08
N LYS A 9 2.45 4.17 14.04
CA LYS A 9 1.74 5.41 14.34
C LYS A 9 1.59 6.32 13.11
N ARG A 10 2.67 6.50 12.33
CA ARG A 10 2.58 7.27 11.07
C ARG A 10 1.63 6.66 10.06
N GLY A 11 1.56 5.33 9.98
CA GLY A 11 0.62 4.61 9.12
C GLY A 11 -0.82 4.88 9.54
N GLU A 12 -1.12 4.75 10.83
CA GLU A 12 -2.44 5.02 11.41
C GLU A 12 -2.87 6.49 11.23
N GLU A 13 -1.97 7.43 11.51
CA GLU A 13 -2.21 8.87 11.30
C GLU A 13 -2.52 9.16 9.82
N TRP A 14 -1.75 8.55 8.90
CA TRP A 14 -1.98 8.72 7.48
C TRP A 14 -3.30 8.11 7.02
N ALA A 15 -3.65 6.91 7.47
CA ALA A 15 -4.96 6.29 7.17
C ALA A 15 -6.12 7.16 7.66
N ALA A 16 -6.02 7.74 8.86
CA ALA A 16 -7.01 8.66 9.39
C ALA A 16 -7.10 9.98 8.57
N GLU A 17 -5.99 10.49 8.05
CA GLU A 17 -5.99 11.65 7.15
C GLU A 17 -6.69 11.32 5.82
N VAL A 18 -6.44 10.14 5.25
CA VAL A 18 -7.11 9.68 4.03
C VAL A 18 -8.62 9.55 4.23
N VAL A 19 -9.05 8.95 5.35
CA VAL A 19 -10.47 8.85 5.70
C VAL A 19 -11.10 10.24 5.75
N ARG A 20 -10.54 11.18 6.52
CA ARG A 20 -11.05 12.55 6.59
C ARG A 20 -11.12 13.21 5.23
N PHE A 21 -10.08 13.10 4.43
CA PHE A 21 -10.05 13.63 3.07
C PHE A 21 -11.21 13.09 2.23
N ILE A 22 -11.46 11.77 2.26
CA ILE A 22 -12.53 11.13 1.53
C ILE A 22 -13.90 11.63 2.01
N GLU A 23 -14.09 11.75 3.34
CA GLU A 23 -15.34 12.23 3.94
C GLU A 23 -15.63 13.71 3.64
N GLU A 24 -14.60 14.56 3.63
CA GLU A 24 -14.69 15.97 3.20
C GLU A 24 -15.17 16.12 1.75
N GLN A 25 -15.02 15.08 0.92
CA GLN A 25 -15.52 15.03 -0.45
C GLN A 25 -16.97 14.48 -0.54
N GLY A 26 -17.65 14.32 0.56
CA GLY A 26 -19.05 13.85 0.60
C GLY A 26 -19.21 12.34 0.50
N TRP A 27 -18.15 11.57 0.74
CA TRP A 27 -18.21 10.12 0.82
C TRP A 27 -18.38 9.66 2.25
N LYS A 28 -19.06 8.55 2.46
CA LYS A 28 -19.09 7.82 3.73
C LYS A 28 -18.05 6.71 3.69
N THR A 29 -17.23 6.58 4.72
CA THR A 29 -16.19 5.55 4.79
C THR A 29 -16.57 4.43 5.75
N VAL A 30 -16.14 3.22 5.41
CA VAL A 30 -16.25 2.02 6.25
C VAL A 30 -14.87 1.38 6.34
N PRO A 31 -14.29 1.25 7.53
CA PRO A 31 -13.02 0.57 7.70
C PRO A 31 -13.17 -0.92 7.40
N LEU A 32 -12.23 -1.48 6.62
CA LEU A 32 -12.23 -2.88 6.22
C LEU A 32 -11.05 -3.67 6.74
N GLY A 33 -9.86 -3.11 6.81
CA GLY A 33 -8.63 -3.81 7.17
C GLY A 33 -8.87 -5.00 8.11
N ALA A 34 -8.20 -6.12 7.88
CA ALA A 34 -8.46 -7.35 8.61
C ALA A 34 -8.38 -7.19 10.15
N GLU A 35 -7.57 -6.24 10.60
CA GLU A 35 -7.44 -5.82 12.00
C GLU A 35 -8.73 -5.17 12.54
N ASN A 36 -9.51 -4.51 11.70
CA ASN A 36 -10.76 -3.86 12.09
C ASN A 36 -11.96 -4.82 12.03
N VAL A 37 -12.01 -5.66 10.99
CA VAL A 37 -13.16 -6.55 10.73
C VAL A 37 -13.06 -7.85 11.54
N ALA A 38 -11.86 -8.38 11.71
CA ALA A 38 -11.61 -9.64 12.38
C ALA A 38 -10.23 -9.67 13.06
N PRO A 39 -10.02 -8.94 14.18
CA PRO A 39 -8.71 -8.80 14.83
C PRO A 39 -8.03 -10.12 15.18
N GLU A 40 -8.80 -11.12 15.61
CA GLU A 40 -8.26 -12.44 15.95
C GLU A 40 -7.83 -13.22 14.70
N ALA A 41 -8.64 -13.16 13.64
CA ALA A 41 -8.27 -13.77 12.37
C ALA A 41 -7.02 -13.09 11.78
N HIS A 42 -6.91 -11.76 11.85
CA HIS A 42 -5.72 -11.03 11.43
C HIS A 42 -4.47 -11.51 12.19
N ARG A 43 -4.57 -11.70 13.51
CA ARG A 43 -3.47 -12.25 14.30
C ARG A 43 -3.05 -13.65 13.81
N LEU A 44 -4.00 -14.54 13.54
CA LEU A 44 -3.72 -15.88 13.01
C LEU A 44 -3.09 -15.83 11.62
N LEU A 45 -3.65 -15.02 10.72
CA LEU A 45 -3.14 -14.81 9.36
C LEU A 45 -1.71 -14.27 9.35
N SER A 46 -1.34 -13.45 10.32
CA SER A 46 0.02 -12.89 10.44
C SER A 46 1.09 -13.95 10.70
N PHE A 47 0.74 -15.10 11.28
CA PHE A 47 1.66 -16.21 11.53
C PHE A 47 1.73 -17.23 10.39
N MET A 48 0.82 -17.17 9.40
CA MET A 48 0.85 -18.08 8.27
C MET A 48 2.05 -17.79 7.37
N LYS A 49 2.91 -18.80 7.17
CA LYS A 49 4.10 -18.68 6.32
C LYS A 49 3.75 -18.63 4.82
N ASN A 50 2.79 -19.46 4.41
CA ASN A 50 2.33 -19.58 3.02
C ASN A 50 0.80 -19.58 3.02
N PRO A 51 0.16 -18.41 3.15
CA PRO A 51 -1.30 -18.34 3.13
C PRO A 51 -1.84 -18.76 1.76
N ASP A 52 -2.93 -19.52 1.76
CA ASP A 52 -3.69 -19.79 0.55
C ASP A 52 -4.27 -18.48 -0.04
N PRO A 53 -4.85 -18.51 -1.25
CA PRO A 53 -5.39 -17.29 -1.87
C PRO A 53 -6.43 -16.57 -1.02
N THR A 54 -7.30 -17.29 -0.29
CA THR A 54 -8.33 -16.71 0.57
C THR A 54 -7.71 -16.04 1.80
N ALA A 55 -6.81 -16.73 2.48
CA ALA A 55 -6.08 -16.18 3.63
C ALA A 55 -5.20 -14.99 3.23
N ARG A 56 -4.58 -15.05 2.05
CA ARG A 56 -3.82 -13.92 1.49
C ARG A 56 -4.73 -12.73 1.21
N PHE A 57 -5.87 -12.94 0.59
CA PHE A 57 -6.86 -11.89 0.34
C PHE A 57 -7.31 -11.22 1.65
N LEU A 58 -7.68 -12.01 2.66
CA LEU A 58 -8.09 -11.47 3.96
C LEU A 58 -6.99 -10.68 4.66
N ARG A 59 -5.73 -11.15 4.55
CA ARG A 59 -4.57 -10.47 5.14
C ARG A 59 -4.26 -9.13 4.48
N TYR A 60 -4.53 -8.99 3.20
CA TYR A 60 -4.24 -7.82 2.39
C TYR A 60 -5.53 -7.15 1.89
N MET A 61 -6.58 -7.17 2.70
CA MET A 61 -7.75 -6.36 2.40
C MET A 61 -7.37 -4.87 2.36
N PRO A 62 -7.98 -4.08 1.47
CA PRO A 62 -7.84 -2.63 1.52
C PRO A 62 -8.24 -2.06 2.89
N ASP A 63 -7.64 -0.94 3.29
CA ASP A 63 -7.90 -0.32 4.59
C ASP A 63 -9.36 0.10 4.76
N GLY A 64 -10.02 0.45 3.65
CA GLY A 64 -11.40 0.87 3.71
C GLY A 64 -12.14 0.85 2.38
N PHE A 65 -13.40 1.17 2.50
CA PHE A 65 -14.35 1.29 1.43
C PHE A 65 -15.10 2.61 1.59
N ALA A 66 -15.35 3.30 0.50
CA ALA A 66 -16.07 4.56 0.48
C ALA A 66 -17.29 4.45 -0.43
N VAL A 67 -18.39 5.06 -0.02
CA VAL A 67 -19.66 5.07 -0.75
C VAL A 67 -20.28 6.46 -0.71
N LYS A 68 -20.85 6.93 -1.81
CA LYS A 68 -21.69 8.12 -1.81
C LYS A 68 -23.03 7.85 -1.15
N GLU A 69 -23.62 8.86 -0.53
CA GLU A 69 -24.88 8.74 0.20
C GLU A 69 -26.03 8.23 -0.69
N GLU A 70 -26.01 8.61 -1.95
CA GLU A 70 -26.97 8.19 -2.97
C GLU A 70 -26.76 6.73 -3.42
N GLY A 71 -25.69 6.06 -2.96
CA GLY A 71 -25.43 4.63 -3.20
C GLY A 71 -25.00 4.25 -4.61
N GLU A 72 -24.86 5.24 -5.52
CA GLU A 72 -24.57 4.97 -6.93
C GLU A 72 -23.07 4.74 -7.20
N GLU A 73 -22.20 5.25 -6.34
CA GLU A 73 -20.76 5.14 -6.51
C GLU A 73 -20.08 4.60 -5.25
N ALA A 74 -19.12 3.71 -5.46
CA ALA A 74 -18.30 3.15 -4.40
C ALA A 74 -16.89 2.85 -4.88
N PHE A 75 -15.91 2.89 -3.96
CA PHE A 75 -14.55 2.45 -4.22
C PHE A 75 -13.87 1.93 -2.96
N PHE A 76 -12.82 1.15 -3.14
CA PHE A 76 -11.95 0.68 -2.07
C PHE A 76 -10.68 1.53 -2.05
N PHE A 77 -10.14 1.75 -0.86
CA PHE A 77 -8.91 2.52 -0.70
C PHE A 77 -7.94 1.87 0.26
N ASP A 78 -6.68 2.12 0.02
CA ASP A 78 -5.56 1.70 0.86
C ASP A 78 -4.57 2.86 1.03
N ALA A 79 -4.07 3.07 2.25
CA ALA A 79 -3.21 4.19 2.62
C ALA A 79 -1.77 3.73 2.85
N LYS A 80 -0.85 4.16 1.99
CA LYS A 80 0.58 3.85 2.09
C LYS A 80 1.36 5.07 2.57
N SER A 81 1.91 4.99 3.78
CA SER A 81 2.72 6.05 4.38
C SER A 81 4.18 6.10 3.88
N GLY A 82 4.47 5.47 2.75
CA GLY A 82 5.79 5.40 2.15
C GLY A 82 5.74 5.02 0.67
N PRO A 83 6.89 5.11 -0.01
CA PRO A 83 6.98 4.97 -1.46
C PRO A 83 7.03 3.51 -1.94
N THR A 84 6.53 2.55 -1.18
CA THR A 84 6.61 1.12 -1.52
C THR A 84 5.29 0.40 -1.32
N ILE A 85 5.10 -0.69 -2.07
CA ILE A 85 4.02 -1.65 -1.87
C ILE A 85 4.58 -3.08 -1.85
N GLU A 86 4.05 -3.92 -0.98
CA GLU A 86 4.37 -5.35 -0.95
C GLU A 86 3.72 -6.10 -2.13
N LYS A 87 4.42 -7.10 -2.68
CA LYS A 87 3.95 -7.92 -3.82
C LYS A 87 2.57 -8.52 -3.55
N ASP A 88 2.40 -9.14 -2.39
CA ASP A 88 1.15 -9.82 -2.04
C ASP A 88 -0.03 -8.83 -1.89
N ALA A 89 0.21 -7.65 -1.33
CA ALA A 89 -0.80 -6.59 -1.26
C ALA A 89 -1.20 -6.11 -2.66
N TYR A 90 -0.21 -5.84 -3.52
CA TYR A 90 -0.46 -5.41 -4.89
C TYR A 90 -1.29 -6.44 -5.68
N LEU A 91 -0.92 -7.72 -5.60
CA LEU A 91 -1.65 -8.80 -6.27
C LEU A 91 -3.06 -8.99 -5.72
N ALA A 92 -3.24 -8.86 -4.39
CA ALA A 92 -4.54 -8.92 -3.76
C ALA A 92 -5.44 -7.76 -4.24
N TYR A 93 -4.91 -6.53 -4.29
CA TYR A 93 -5.68 -5.39 -4.75
C TYR A 93 -6.02 -5.45 -6.24
N GLN A 94 -5.11 -5.95 -7.08
CA GLN A 94 -5.40 -6.19 -8.49
C GLN A 94 -6.50 -7.24 -8.68
N ALA A 95 -6.42 -8.35 -7.96
CA ALA A 95 -7.44 -9.40 -8.00
C ALA A 95 -8.79 -8.87 -7.47
N PHE A 96 -8.76 -8.06 -6.42
CA PHE A 96 -9.94 -7.42 -5.85
C PHE A 96 -10.57 -6.41 -6.81
N ALA A 97 -9.76 -5.62 -7.50
CA ALA A 97 -10.24 -4.67 -8.49
C ALA A 97 -11.04 -5.36 -9.61
N GLY A 98 -10.72 -6.64 -9.94
CA GLY A 98 -11.46 -7.39 -10.97
C GLY A 98 -11.68 -6.57 -12.23
N ASN A 99 -12.83 -6.71 -12.89
CA ASN A 99 -13.13 -5.92 -14.09
C ASN A 99 -13.79 -4.57 -13.76
N ASP A 100 -14.55 -4.45 -12.68
CA ASP A 100 -15.45 -3.31 -12.45
C ASP A 100 -15.28 -2.62 -11.09
N ARG A 101 -14.46 -3.15 -10.18
CA ARG A 101 -14.25 -2.53 -8.87
C ARG A 101 -13.17 -1.47 -8.93
N ARG A 102 -13.44 -0.33 -8.31
CA ARG A 102 -12.49 0.76 -8.18
C ARG A 102 -11.67 0.56 -6.90
N VAL A 103 -10.35 0.45 -7.04
CA VAL A 103 -9.41 0.40 -5.92
C VAL A 103 -8.38 1.50 -6.10
N PHE A 104 -8.23 2.37 -5.10
CA PHE A 104 -7.26 3.47 -5.09
C PHE A 104 -6.23 3.26 -4.00
N VAL A 105 -5.00 3.61 -4.31
CA VAL A 105 -3.90 3.64 -3.36
C VAL A 105 -3.53 5.09 -3.09
N PHE A 106 -3.69 5.52 -1.84
CA PHE A 106 -3.25 6.82 -1.37
C PHE A 106 -1.82 6.73 -0.86
N ILE A 107 -0.90 7.38 -1.54
CA ILE A 107 0.54 7.28 -1.26
C ILE A 107 1.02 8.60 -0.68
N ARG A 108 1.68 8.57 0.48
CA ARG A 108 2.36 9.72 1.04
C ARG A 108 3.87 9.59 0.84
N ASN A 109 4.48 10.63 0.26
CA ASN A 109 5.93 10.71 0.10
C ASN A 109 6.42 12.10 0.50
N GLY A 110 6.91 12.24 1.73
CA GLY A 110 7.18 13.56 2.32
C GLY A 110 5.89 14.37 2.47
N ASP A 111 5.86 15.55 1.87
CA ASP A 111 4.70 16.44 1.85
C ASP A 111 3.75 16.17 0.66
N ASP A 112 4.18 15.32 -0.25
CA ASP A 112 3.41 14.97 -1.43
C ASP A 112 2.45 13.81 -1.16
N THR A 113 1.24 13.93 -1.67
CA THR A 113 0.20 12.91 -1.64
C THR A 113 -0.24 12.56 -3.05
N TYR A 114 -0.49 11.29 -3.29
CA TYR A 114 -0.97 10.77 -4.57
C TYR A 114 -2.20 9.90 -4.34
N CYS A 115 -3.21 10.01 -5.23
CA CYS A 115 -4.36 9.11 -5.27
C CYS A 115 -4.34 8.37 -6.60
N VAL A 116 -3.95 7.11 -6.60
CA VAL A 116 -3.64 6.35 -7.82
C VAL A 116 -4.54 5.13 -7.92
N PRO A 117 -5.30 4.97 -9.03
CA PRO A 117 -6.00 3.70 -9.28
C PRO A 117 -4.99 2.55 -9.33
N ILE A 118 -5.30 1.41 -8.71
CA ILE A 118 -4.39 0.26 -8.62
C ILE A 118 -3.83 -0.18 -9.99
N ARG A 119 -4.65 -0.10 -11.03
CA ARG A 119 -4.28 -0.45 -12.41
C ARG A 119 -3.35 0.56 -13.09
N LYS A 120 -3.18 1.73 -12.48
CA LYS A 120 -2.33 2.83 -13.00
C LYS A 120 -1.06 3.01 -12.19
N LEU A 121 -0.83 2.16 -11.18
CA LEU A 121 0.42 2.16 -10.45
C LEU A 121 1.59 1.92 -11.41
N LYS A 122 2.63 2.71 -11.25
CA LYS A 122 3.91 2.58 -11.94
C LYS A 122 5.01 2.35 -10.92
N PHE A 123 6.00 1.57 -11.31
CA PHE A 123 7.11 1.18 -10.45
C PHE A 123 8.44 1.57 -11.08
N LEU A 124 9.36 1.99 -10.25
CA LEU A 124 10.76 2.14 -10.64
C LEU A 124 11.33 0.79 -11.06
N ASP A 125 12.31 0.80 -11.94
CA ASP A 125 13.06 -0.40 -12.24
C ASP A 125 13.77 -0.89 -10.98
N SER A 126 13.48 -2.13 -10.58
CA SER A 126 13.99 -2.67 -9.32
C SER A 126 15.50 -2.90 -9.36
N TRP A 127 16.08 -3.20 -10.53
CA TRP A 127 17.52 -3.37 -10.68
C TRP A 127 18.25 -2.04 -10.52
N ASP A 128 17.70 -0.96 -11.08
CA ASP A 128 18.26 0.38 -10.91
C ASP A 128 18.14 0.85 -9.46
N CYS A 129 16.99 0.61 -8.83
CA CYS A 129 16.81 0.90 -7.39
C CYS A 129 17.86 0.17 -6.56
N VAL A 130 18.05 -1.14 -6.78
CA VAL A 130 18.99 -1.94 -6.00
C VAL A 130 20.43 -1.50 -6.24
N ARG A 131 20.81 -1.20 -7.47
CA ARG A 131 22.16 -0.72 -7.82
C ARG A 131 22.53 0.62 -7.19
N SER A 132 21.53 1.43 -6.84
CA SER A 132 21.77 2.69 -6.12
C SER A 132 22.27 2.49 -4.68
N PHE A 133 22.13 1.29 -4.11
CA PHE A 133 22.62 0.96 -2.77
C PHE A 133 24.07 0.44 -2.80
N PRO A 134 24.84 0.61 -1.71
CA PRO A 134 26.13 -0.04 -1.55
C PRO A 134 26.04 -1.56 -1.78
N PRO A 135 27.09 -2.21 -2.35
CA PRO A 135 27.05 -3.64 -2.72
C PRO A 135 26.64 -4.59 -1.59
N ASP A 136 27.06 -4.28 -0.35
CA ASP A 136 26.68 -5.04 0.85
C ASP A 136 25.19 -4.94 1.21
N ARG A 137 24.50 -3.92 0.71
CA ARG A 137 23.08 -3.65 0.94
C ARG A 137 22.17 -3.93 -0.27
N GLN A 138 22.74 -4.27 -1.41
CA GLN A 138 21.96 -4.60 -2.59
C GLN A 138 21.13 -5.85 -2.33
N MET A 139 19.80 -5.70 -2.45
CA MET A 139 18.84 -6.79 -2.26
C MET A 139 18.66 -7.55 -3.58
N PRO A 140 18.41 -8.86 -3.54
CA PRO A 140 18.07 -9.60 -4.76
C PRO A 140 16.73 -9.14 -5.32
N VAL A 141 16.58 -9.28 -6.63
CA VAL A 141 15.35 -9.05 -7.38
C VAL A 141 14.88 -10.40 -7.91
N ASP A 142 13.60 -10.71 -7.73
CA ASP A 142 13.00 -11.94 -8.25
C ASP A 142 12.76 -11.87 -9.78
N GLU A 143 12.36 -12.98 -10.39
CA GLU A 143 12.10 -13.10 -11.83
C GLU A 143 10.99 -12.14 -12.32
N ASP A 144 10.06 -11.77 -11.46
CA ASP A 144 9.00 -10.82 -11.76
C ASP A 144 9.43 -9.36 -11.52
N GLY A 145 10.68 -9.11 -11.15
CA GLY A 145 11.22 -7.78 -10.91
C GLY A 145 10.84 -7.18 -9.54
N TRP A 146 10.54 -7.99 -8.51
CA TRP A 146 10.33 -7.52 -7.15
C TRP A 146 11.61 -7.62 -6.33
N ILE A 147 11.89 -6.59 -5.52
CA ILE A 147 12.99 -6.62 -4.55
C ILE A 147 12.62 -7.62 -3.46
N ALA A 148 13.37 -8.72 -3.36
CA ALA A 148 13.01 -9.90 -2.59
C ALA A 148 14.11 -10.29 -1.57
N PRO A 149 14.14 -9.68 -0.36
CA PRO A 149 15.21 -9.92 0.62
C PRO A 149 15.38 -11.40 1.01
N ARG A 150 14.32 -12.18 0.96
CA ARG A 150 14.35 -13.62 1.28
C ARG A 150 15.15 -14.46 0.29
N LEU A 151 15.46 -13.93 -0.90
CA LEU A 151 16.33 -14.59 -1.87
C LEU A 151 17.83 -14.42 -1.55
N TRP A 152 18.19 -13.61 -0.54
CA TRP A 152 19.56 -13.62 -0.06
C TRP A 152 19.96 -14.99 0.49
N PRO A 153 21.26 -15.34 0.44
CA PRO A 153 21.77 -16.44 1.25
C PRO A 153 21.33 -16.29 2.72
N GLU A 154 20.95 -17.40 3.35
CA GLU A 154 20.31 -17.41 4.67
C GLU A 154 21.05 -16.55 5.70
N ALA A 155 22.38 -16.71 5.77
CA ALA A 155 23.19 -15.93 6.72
C ALA A 155 23.07 -14.41 6.51
N LYS A 156 23.02 -13.95 5.23
CA LYS A 156 22.86 -12.53 4.89
C LYS A 156 21.44 -12.05 5.23
N TYR A 157 20.43 -12.84 4.90
CA TYR A 157 19.05 -12.54 5.26
C TYR A 157 18.85 -12.42 6.77
N LEU A 158 19.36 -13.38 7.54
CA LEU A 158 19.25 -13.38 9.01
C LEU A 158 20.00 -12.18 9.63
N ALA A 159 21.17 -11.81 9.10
CA ALA A 159 21.90 -10.62 9.54
C ALA A 159 21.12 -9.32 9.26
N TRP A 160 20.48 -9.22 8.08
CA TRP A 160 19.58 -8.12 7.75
C TRP A 160 18.34 -8.11 8.65
N LYS A 161 17.71 -9.26 8.87
CA LYS A 161 16.51 -9.40 9.70
C LYS A 161 16.76 -9.00 11.16
N ARG A 162 17.94 -9.32 11.72
CA ARG A 162 18.35 -8.87 13.06
C ARG A 162 18.43 -7.35 13.17
N ARG A 163 18.90 -6.67 12.12
CA ARG A 163 18.96 -5.19 12.06
C ARG A 163 17.58 -4.57 11.76
N ASN A 164 16.68 -5.32 11.18
CA ASN A 164 15.33 -4.90 10.76
C ASN A 164 14.27 -5.90 11.28
N PRO A 165 14.11 -6.05 12.61
CA PRO A 165 13.28 -7.11 13.20
C PRO A 165 11.81 -7.06 12.75
N HIS A 166 11.34 -5.86 12.43
CA HIS A 166 9.95 -5.61 12.04
C HIS A 166 9.72 -5.60 10.52
N ALA A 167 10.75 -5.83 9.70
CA ALA A 167 10.56 -5.95 8.27
C ALA A 167 9.95 -7.33 7.96
N SER A 168 8.89 -7.37 7.15
CA SER A 168 8.21 -8.61 6.78
C SER A 168 9.11 -9.57 6.00
N GLY A 169 10.03 -9.01 5.22
CA GLY A 169 10.82 -9.75 4.22
C GLY A 169 10.00 -10.13 3.00
N THR A 170 8.75 -9.69 2.89
CA THR A 170 7.90 -9.83 1.71
C THR A 170 8.53 -9.06 0.54
N PRO A 171 8.49 -9.60 -0.69
CA PRO A 171 8.94 -8.86 -1.86
C PRO A 171 8.16 -7.55 -2.02
N PHE A 172 8.85 -6.49 -2.47
CA PHE A 172 8.26 -5.16 -2.63
C PHE A 172 8.82 -4.41 -3.84
N ARG A 173 8.13 -3.36 -4.29
CA ARG A 173 8.59 -2.40 -5.29
C ARG A 173 8.44 -0.97 -4.81
N TYR A 174 9.30 -0.10 -5.35
CA TYR A 174 9.16 1.34 -5.19
C TYR A 174 8.23 1.90 -6.27
N PHE A 175 7.34 2.82 -5.88
CA PHE A 175 6.52 3.55 -6.82
C PHE A 175 7.36 4.52 -7.66
N ASP A 176 7.06 4.59 -8.94
CA ASP A 176 7.54 5.66 -9.82
C ASP A 176 6.60 6.86 -9.72
N LEU A 177 6.83 7.70 -8.71
CA LEU A 177 6.02 8.89 -8.44
C LEU A 177 6.13 9.93 -9.56
N GLY A 178 7.26 9.98 -10.28
CA GLY A 178 7.45 10.84 -11.44
C GLY A 178 6.49 10.49 -12.57
N ALA A 179 6.43 9.19 -12.94
CA ALA A 179 5.50 8.69 -13.93
C ALA A 179 4.02 8.80 -13.52
N MET A 180 3.77 8.96 -12.21
CA MET A 180 2.43 9.13 -11.64
C MET A 180 2.12 10.58 -11.24
N SER A 181 2.89 11.55 -11.66
CA SER A 181 2.76 12.97 -11.27
C SER A 181 1.34 13.55 -11.49
N LYS A 182 0.63 13.09 -12.51
CA LYS A 182 -0.78 13.51 -12.78
C LYS A 182 -1.78 13.07 -11.69
N TYR A 183 -1.40 12.14 -10.82
CA TYR A 183 -2.20 11.68 -9.69
C TYR A 183 -1.78 12.35 -8.36
N LYS A 184 -0.84 13.30 -8.43
CA LYS A 184 -0.45 14.08 -7.27
C LYS A 184 -1.61 14.96 -6.84
N MET A 185 -1.97 14.88 -5.58
CA MET A 185 -3.04 15.66 -4.98
C MET A 185 -2.52 17.06 -4.65
N GLY A 186 -2.84 18.04 -5.47
CA GLY A 186 -2.56 19.46 -5.23
C GLY A 186 -3.79 20.21 -4.71
N ALA A 187 -3.64 21.52 -4.46
CA ALA A 187 -4.75 22.38 -4.08
C ALA A 187 -5.87 22.37 -5.15
N GLU A 188 -5.50 22.31 -6.43
CA GLU A 188 -6.43 22.24 -7.57
C GLU A 188 -7.26 20.93 -7.56
N HIS A 189 -6.69 19.81 -7.12
CA HIS A 189 -7.40 18.55 -7.02
C HIS A 189 -8.34 18.51 -5.81
N ARG A 190 -8.05 19.27 -4.75
CA ARG A 190 -8.98 19.47 -3.64
C ARG A 190 -10.22 20.24 -4.10
N GLU A 191 -10.06 21.25 -4.95
CA GLU A 191 -11.17 22.00 -5.51
C GLU A 191 -11.97 21.21 -6.56
N ALA A 192 -11.33 20.41 -7.41
CA ALA A 192 -12.00 19.52 -8.37
C ALA A 192 -12.79 18.41 -7.67
N ALA A 193 -12.24 17.89 -6.59
CA ALA A 193 -12.91 16.93 -5.76
C ALA A 193 -14.15 17.51 -5.07
N GLN A 194 -14.10 18.77 -4.62
CA GLN A 194 -15.25 19.51 -4.07
C GLN A 194 -16.38 19.71 -5.11
N ARG A 195 -16.09 19.67 -6.39
CA ARG A 195 -17.09 19.76 -7.48
C ARG A 195 -17.65 18.42 -7.94
N GLY A 196 -17.43 17.33 -7.20
CA GLY A 196 -17.97 16.00 -7.52
C GLY A 196 -17.19 15.19 -8.54
N GLY A 197 -15.97 15.63 -8.92
CA GLY A 197 -15.16 15.03 -9.97
C GLY A 197 -13.88 14.35 -9.49
N LEU A 198 -13.92 13.59 -8.40
CA LEU A 198 -12.70 12.94 -7.88
C LEU A 198 -12.12 11.87 -8.81
N ILE A 199 -12.93 11.34 -9.73
CA ILE A 199 -12.56 10.17 -10.52
C ILE A 199 -13.29 10.24 -11.87
N ALA A 200 -12.71 10.93 -12.81
CA ALA A 200 -13.02 10.76 -14.22
C ALA A 200 -12.00 9.82 -14.86
#